data_b6c504cda5c3627888b06b58ca3ee7d6
#
_entry.id   b6c504cda5c3627888b06b58ca3ee7d6
#
_cell.length_a   1.000
_cell.length_b   1.000
_cell.length_c   1.000
_cell.angle_alpha   90.00
_cell.angle_beta   90.00
_cell.angle_gamma   90.00
#
_symmetry.space_group_name_H-M   'P 1'
#
loop_
_entity.id
_entity.type
_entity.pdbx_description
1 polymer ?
#
loop_
_entity_poly.entity_id
_entity_poly.type
_entity_poly.pdbx_seq_one_letter_code
_entity_poly.pdbx_strand_id
1 'polypeptide(L)'
;AELLETDVRVTREDIHIHYCIGSGYAIPSPDGCAAVRRLARTEGILTDPEYTGKALAGFFQLLEQGTFDQDEDILFVHTGGADALFAVEMI
;
A
#
# COMPACT_ATOMS: atom_id res chain seq x y z
N ALA A 1 -17.70 -6.46 17.52
CA ALA A 1 -16.79 -7.50 17.11
C ALA A 1 -16.85 -8.69 18.07
N GLU A 2 -17.76 -9.62 17.78
CA GLU A 2 -17.97 -10.79 18.63
C GLU A 2 -16.73 -11.67 18.77
N LEU A 3 -15.99 -11.85 17.66
CA LEU A 3 -14.76 -12.67 17.65
C LEU A 3 -13.67 -12.12 18.56
N LEU A 4 -13.63 -10.82 18.73
CA LEU A 4 -12.63 -10.17 19.57
C LEU A 4 -13.12 -9.87 20.98
N GLU A 5 -14.34 -10.28 21.29
CA GLU A 5 -14.99 -10.03 22.59
C GLU A 5 -14.88 -8.56 23.01
N THR A 6 -15.11 -7.64 22.06
CA THR A 6 -15.02 -6.19 22.28
C THR A 6 -16.29 -5.50 21.80
N ASP A 7 -16.59 -4.36 22.40
CA ASP A 7 -17.71 -3.50 21.99
C ASP A 7 -17.34 -2.57 20.83
N VAL A 8 -16.10 -2.61 20.38
CA VAL A 8 -15.64 -1.77 19.27
C VAL A 8 -16.32 -2.20 17.98
N ARG A 9 -16.90 -1.25 17.28
CA ARG A 9 -17.56 -1.46 15.99
C ARG A 9 -16.92 -0.55 14.95
N VAL A 10 -16.59 -1.12 13.79
CA VAL A 10 -16.10 -0.34 12.66
C VAL A 10 -17.28 0.19 11.89
N THR A 11 -17.31 1.49 11.68
CA THR A 11 -18.35 2.16 10.90
C THR A 11 -17.80 2.62 9.55
N ARG A 12 -18.68 3.11 8.69
CA ARG A 12 -18.28 3.61 7.37
C ARG A 12 -17.30 4.78 7.45
N GLU A 13 -17.43 5.63 8.47
CA GLU A 13 -16.54 6.77 8.69
C GLU A 13 -15.11 6.35 9.07
N ASP A 14 -14.95 5.13 9.57
CA ASP A 14 -13.63 4.60 9.94
C ASP A 14 -12.85 4.09 8.72
N ILE A 15 -13.50 3.98 7.55
CA ILE A 15 -12.91 3.42 6.34
C ILE A 15 -12.72 4.52 5.30
N HIS A 16 -11.48 4.69 4.87
CA HIS A 16 -11.10 5.64 3.82
C HIS A 16 -10.61 4.90 2.60
N ILE A 17 -11.29 5.08 1.47
CA ILE A 17 -10.95 4.37 0.22
C ILE A 17 -10.24 5.33 -0.73
N HIS A 18 -9.08 4.91 -1.22
CA HIS A 18 -8.28 5.66 -2.18
C HIS A 18 -8.05 4.82 -3.43
N TYR A 19 -8.06 5.46 -4.59
CA TYR A 19 -7.89 4.77 -5.86
C TYR A 19 -6.46 4.95 -6.37
N CYS A 20 -5.69 3.85 -6.40
CA CYS A 20 -4.28 3.84 -6.76
C CYS A 20 -3.98 2.80 -7.85
N ILE A 21 -4.98 2.45 -8.66
CA ILE A 21 -4.89 1.35 -9.62
C ILE A 21 -3.97 1.68 -10.80
N GLY A 22 -3.83 2.95 -11.12
CA GLY A 22 -3.11 3.38 -12.31
C GLY A 22 -3.93 3.10 -13.57
N SER A 23 -3.30 2.57 -14.62
CA SER A 23 -3.95 2.33 -15.91
C SER A 23 -4.93 1.14 -15.89
N GLY A 24 -4.82 0.26 -14.90
CA GLY A 24 -5.71 -0.88 -14.76
C GLY A 24 -5.07 -2.07 -14.09
N TYR A 25 -5.85 -3.14 -13.98
CA TYR A 25 -5.43 -4.39 -13.36
C TYR A 25 -4.26 -5.02 -14.12
N ALA A 26 -3.28 -5.51 -13.38
CA ALA A 26 -2.09 -6.17 -13.89
C ALA A 26 -1.22 -5.28 -14.81
N ILE A 27 -1.48 -3.98 -14.83
CA ILE A 27 -0.67 -3.02 -15.58
C ILE A 27 0.18 -2.25 -14.57
N PRO A 28 1.51 -2.45 -14.55
CA PRO A 28 2.38 -1.71 -13.64
C PRO A 28 2.26 -0.20 -13.87
N SER A 29 2.20 0.57 -12.80
CA SER A 29 2.19 2.02 -12.88
C SER A 29 3.58 2.57 -12.56
N PRO A 30 3.97 3.72 -13.13
CA PRO A 30 5.25 4.34 -12.80
C PRO A 30 5.40 4.63 -11.31
N ASP A 31 4.35 5.11 -10.68
CA ASP A 31 4.35 5.41 -9.24
C ASP A 31 4.47 4.13 -8.41
N GLY A 32 3.77 3.07 -8.80
CA GLY A 32 3.87 1.78 -8.14
C GLY A 32 5.27 1.19 -8.24
N CYS A 33 5.86 1.22 -9.42
CA CYS A 33 7.23 0.73 -9.62
C CYS A 33 8.24 1.55 -8.83
N ALA A 34 8.08 2.87 -8.78
CA ALA A 34 8.94 3.73 -7.98
C ALA A 34 8.83 3.40 -6.49
N ALA A 35 7.62 3.14 -6.00
CA ALA A 35 7.39 2.75 -4.62
C ALA A 35 8.04 1.42 -4.27
N VAL A 36 7.93 0.43 -5.16
CA VAL A 36 8.60 -0.88 -5.01
C VAL A 36 10.12 -0.69 -4.83
N ARG A 37 10.72 0.10 -5.70
CA ARG A 37 12.16 0.37 -5.65
C ARG A 37 12.55 1.13 -4.39
N ARG A 38 11.77 2.11 -4.00
CA ARG A 38 12.03 2.93 -2.81
C ARG A 38 12.03 2.08 -1.55
N LEU A 39 11.02 1.24 -1.36
CA LEU A 39 10.94 0.39 -0.18
C LEU A 39 12.07 -0.63 -0.13
N ALA A 40 12.40 -1.22 -1.28
CA ALA A 40 13.52 -2.17 -1.38
C ALA A 40 14.85 -1.51 -1.02
N ARG A 41 15.08 -0.28 -1.49
CA ARG A 41 16.33 0.44 -1.23
C ARG A 41 16.47 0.93 0.21
N THR A 42 15.36 1.37 0.81
CA THR A 42 15.41 1.99 2.14
C THR A 42 15.26 0.97 3.27
N GLU A 43 14.46 -0.07 3.07
CA GLU A 43 14.11 -1.01 4.14
C GLU A 43 14.44 -2.46 3.82
N GLY A 44 14.86 -2.76 2.59
CA GLY A 44 15.13 -4.13 2.18
C GLY A 44 13.89 -5.01 2.10
N ILE A 45 12.71 -4.41 1.97
CA ILE A 45 11.43 -5.12 1.90
C ILE A 45 10.98 -5.17 0.45
N LEU A 46 10.62 -6.37 -0.02
CA LEU A 46 10.15 -6.56 -1.39
C LEU A 46 8.64 -6.52 -1.44
N THR A 47 8.13 -5.76 -2.40
CA THR A 47 6.72 -5.69 -2.77
C THR A 47 6.60 -6.05 -4.25
N ASP A 48 5.42 -5.96 -4.81
CA ASP A 48 5.19 -6.27 -6.22
C ASP A 48 4.58 -5.06 -6.95
N PRO A 49 4.74 -4.97 -8.27
CA PRO A 49 4.20 -3.82 -9.00
C PRO A 49 2.68 -3.87 -9.24
N GLU A 50 2.04 -5.00 -8.97
CA GLU A 50 0.61 -5.18 -9.25
C GLU A 50 -0.30 -4.81 -8.09
N TYR A 51 -0.01 -5.29 -6.89
CA TYR A 51 -0.87 -5.10 -5.72
C TYR A 51 -0.23 -4.19 -4.67
N THR A 52 0.79 -4.68 -4.00
CA THR A 52 1.36 -3.97 -2.85
C THR A 52 2.14 -2.73 -3.26
N GLY A 53 2.76 -2.73 -4.43
CA GLY A 53 3.46 -1.54 -4.93
C GLY A 53 2.52 -0.38 -5.21
N LYS A 54 1.36 -0.66 -5.80
CA LYS A 54 0.35 0.38 -6.06
C LYS A 54 -0.25 0.92 -4.75
N ALA A 55 -0.54 0.03 -3.81
CA ALA A 55 -1.02 0.43 -2.49
C ALA A 55 0.03 1.27 -1.75
N LEU A 56 1.29 0.87 -1.84
CA LEU A 56 2.40 1.59 -1.23
C LEU A 56 2.59 2.98 -1.85
N ALA A 57 2.44 3.09 -3.17
CA ALA A 57 2.51 4.39 -3.86
C ALA A 57 1.43 5.33 -3.34
N GLY A 58 0.21 4.83 -3.17
CA GLY A 58 -0.88 5.59 -2.58
C GLY A 58 -0.58 6.01 -1.13
N PHE A 59 -0.01 5.10 -0.36
CA PHE A 59 0.41 5.38 1.01
C PHE A 59 1.46 6.50 1.07
N PHE A 60 2.49 6.43 0.22
CA PHE A 60 3.52 7.47 0.15
C PHE A 60 2.93 8.82 -0.24
N GLN A 61 1.96 8.82 -1.16
CA GLN A 61 1.26 10.03 -1.57
C GLN A 61 0.51 10.67 -0.40
N LEU A 62 -0.18 9.88 0.40
CA LEU A 62 -0.87 10.35 1.60
C LEU A 62 0.11 10.93 2.63
N LEU A 63 1.27 10.30 2.79
CA LEU A 63 2.32 10.83 3.68
C LEU A 63 2.81 12.19 3.21
N GLU A 64 3.06 12.34 1.91
CA GLU A 64 3.53 13.59 1.33
C GLU A 64 2.50 14.72 1.42
N GLN A 65 1.22 14.37 1.36
CA GLN A 65 0.12 15.32 1.50
C GLN A 65 -0.14 15.74 2.95
N GLY A 66 0.55 15.13 3.91
CA GLY A 66 0.35 15.45 5.33
C GLY A 66 -0.98 14.94 5.89
N THR A 67 -1.52 13.86 5.30
CA THR A 67 -2.80 13.28 5.74
C THR A 67 -2.73 12.71 7.15
N PHE A 68 -1.57 12.21 7.55
CA PHE A 68 -1.36 11.63 8.87
C PHE A 68 -0.61 12.60 9.76
N ASP A 69 -0.96 12.63 11.05
CA ASP A 69 -0.20 13.38 12.04
C ASP A 69 1.17 12.74 12.24
N GLN A 70 2.19 13.57 12.50
CA GLN A 70 3.56 13.08 12.69
C GLN A 70 3.72 12.17 13.91
N ASP A 71 2.85 12.31 14.88
CA ASP A 71 2.87 11.52 16.12
C ASP A 71 2.05 10.24 16.04
N GLU A 72 1.37 9.99 14.93
CA GLU A 72 0.56 8.79 14.75
C GLU A 72 1.43 7.59 14.37
N ASP A 73 1.13 6.44 14.97
CA ASP A 73 1.67 5.17 14.54
C ASP A 73 0.85 4.68 13.34
N ILE A 74 1.55 4.28 12.27
CA ILE A 74 0.91 3.85 11.04
C ILE A 74 1.33 2.42 10.74
N LEU A 75 0.33 1.55 10.50
CA LEU A 75 0.57 0.18 10.12
C LEU A 75 0.23 -0.02 8.64
N PHE A 76 1.20 -0.44 7.86
CA PHE A 76 0.97 -0.87 6.48
C PHE A 76 0.91 -2.39 6.44
N VAL A 77 -0.21 -2.93 5.97
CA VAL A 77 -0.39 -4.39 5.89
C VAL A 77 0.12 -4.89 4.54
N HIS A 78 1.23 -5.63 4.58
CA HIS A 78 1.80 -6.27 3.39
C HIS A 78 1.03 -7.57 3.12
N THR A 79 0.27 -7.59 2.04
CA THR A 79 -0.64 -8.71 1.73
C THR A 79 -0.01 -9.81 0.87
N GLY A 80 1.27 -9.71 0.56
CA GLY A 80 1.98 -10.69 -0.26
C GLY A 80 2.19 -10.20 -1.68
N GLY A 81 2.36 -11.14 -2.62
CA GLY A 81 2.51 -10.84 -4.03
C GLY A 81 3.95 -10.62 -4.50
N ALA A 82 4.93 -10.70 -3.62
CA ALA A 82 6.34 -10.42 -3.96
C ALA A 82 6.88 -11.35 -5.05
N ASP A 83 6.35 -12.55 -5.18
CA ASP A 83 6.73 -13.49 -6.25
C ASP A 83 6.40 -12.96 -7.64
N ALA A 84 5.39 -12.13 -7.79
CA ALA A 84 5.05 -11.47 -9.05
C ALA A 84 6.17 -10.54 -9.55
N LEU A 85 7.05 -10.13 -8.67
CA LEU A 85 8.20 -9.29 -9.00
C LEU A 85 9.11 -9.94 -10.04
N PHE A 86 9.19 -11.26 -10.03
CA PHE A 86 10.04 -12.03 -10.96
C PHE A 86 9.34 -12.32 -12.29
N ALA A 87 8.05 -12.10 -12.39
CA ALA A 87 7.25 -12.36 -13.58
C ALA A 87 6.91 -11.10 -14.37
N VAL A 88 7.17 -9.92 -13.83
CA VAL A 88 6.77 -8.64 -14.42
C VAL A 88 7.99 -7.77 -14.67
N GLU A 89 8.06 -7.18 -15.86
CA GLU A 89 9.07 -6.19 -16.18
C GLU A 89 8.70 -4.84 -15.56
N MET A 90 9.60 -4.29 -14.76
CA MET A 90 9.43 -2.95 -14.18
C MET A 90 10.27 -1.95 -14.98
N ILE A 91 9.62 -0.87 -15.38
CA ILE A 91 10.26 0.19 -16.16
C ILE A 91 10.84 1.26 -15.24
#